data_72782261a792e48b55b71447e51b18ab
#
_entry.id   72782261a792e48b55b71447e51b18ab
#
_cell.length_a   1.000
_cell.length_b   1.000
_cell.length_c   1.000
_cell.angle_alpha   90.00
_cell.angle_beta   90.00
_cell.angle_gamma   90.00
#
_symmetry.space_group_name_H-M   'P 1'
#
loop_
_entity.id
_entity.type
_entity.pdbx_description
1 polymer ?
#
loop_
_entity_poly.entity_id
_entity_poly.type
_entity_poly.pdbx_seq_one_letter_code
_entity_poly.pdbx_strand_id
1 'polypeptide(L)'
;LFNGQGTYNYVDGSTYVGNWVAHKRDGEGTYTYANDNKYVGAFKSDQQHGQGSYTYTNGDEYVGAFEANEKHGQGVFSFANGDKYLGQFEGDLFNGQGSYTYANGNEYTGAFKNGERNGKGILNQLASGNKYVGNWRDNKQNGQGTYTYADGSKYTGDFKDDKKHGQGTYTYVDGTTYVGDFKNGERNGRGTKTWGPDTALAGDVYVGDFKNGLFSGQGTYRYASGDKYIGAFDNDKPNGRGTYHDASGNGYTGEFKDGIKAGRGSYSYTDGSAYLGAVRDGLKTGQGTMTWPDGSRYVGRFEQDMFNGQGTYTYGNGDLYVGEFSNGEKTIDGIYTYANGDTYVGEFERDLKAGKGTYTYLNGSQYVGDFQNNRFDGQGRLTWGLESAFAGDVYSGAFRAGKPNGQGRYVFANGDRYAGALKDGFFEGQGTLSSAQGETYIGGFKTGVR
;
A
#
# COMPACT_ATOMS: atom_id res chain seq x y z
N LEU A 1 -57.22 -37.21 -61.44
CA LEU A 1 -56.55 -36.01 -60.84
C LEU A 1 -57.11 -35.88 -59.41
N PHE A 2 -56.23 -35.94 -58.38
CA PHE A 2 -56.64 -35.66 -57.01
C PHE A 2 -56.91 -34.12 -56.91
N ASN A 3 -58.11 -33.75 -56.61
CA ASN A 3 -58.56 -32.36 -56.39
C ASN A 3 -59.61 -32.36 -55.27
N GLY A 4 -59.55 -31.34 -54.42
CA GLY A 4 -60.44 -31.19 -53.25
C GLY A 4 -59.95 -31.95 -52.01
N GLN A 5 -60.82 -32.19 -51.07
CA GLN A 5 -60.53 -32.92 -49.85
C GLN A 5 -60.34 -34.42 -50.05
N GLY A 6 -59.29 -35.01 -49.47
CA GLY A 6 -59.01 -36.46 -49.57
C GLY A 6 -58.09 -37.01 -48.53
N THR A 7 -58.17 -38.30 -48.33
CA THR A 7 -57.23 -39.06 -47.46
C THR A 7 -56.33 -39.91 -48.39
N TYR A 8 -55.04 -39.87 -48.14
CA TYR A 8 -54.07 -40.71 -48.82
C TYR A 8 -53.16 -41.45 -47.82
N ASN A 9 -53.12 -42.78 -47.89
CA ASN A 9 -52.25 -43.59 -47.07
C ASN A 9 -51.05 -44.05 -47.92
N TYR A 10 -49.86 -43.67 -47.44
CA TYR A 10 -48.58 -44.01 -48.08
C TYR A 10 -48.14 -45.45 -47.71
N VAL A 11 -47.31 -46.03 -48.55
CA VAL A 11 -46.79 -47.44 -48.32
C VAL A 11 -45.85 -47.44 -47.11
N ASP A 12 -45.24 -46.42 -46.76
CA ASP A 12 -44.35 -46.27 -45.58
C ASP A 12 -45.10 -46.21 -44.24
N GLY A 13 -46.43 -46.16 -44.28
CA GLY A 13 -47.30 -46.01 -43.12
C GLY A 13 -47.70 -44.53 -42.81
N SER A 14 -47.17 -43.56 -43.49
CA SER A 14 -47.60 -42.21 -43.31
C SER A 14 -48.99 -41.97 -43.91
N THR A 15 -49.70 -40.95 -43.42
CA THR A 15 -51.04 -40.59 -43.92
C THR A 15 -51.15 -39.08 -44.14
N TYR A 16 -51.91 -38.69 -45.21
CA TYR A 16 -52.31 -37.32 -45.41
C TYR A 16 -53.82 -37.19 -45.48
N VAL A 17 -54.37 -36.26 -44.75
CA VAL A 17 -55.78 -35.89 -44.82
C VAL A 17 -55.87 -34.39 -45.11
N GLY A 18 -56.37 -33.97 -46.24
CA GLY A 18 -56.41 -32.54 -46.58
C GLY A 18 -56.76 -32.22 -48.02
N ASN A 19 -56.44 -31.01 -48.38
CA ASN A 19 -56.73 -30.47 -49.72
C ASN A 19 -55.69 -30.89 -50.79
N TRP A 20 -56.16 -31.21 -51.96
CA TRP A 20 -55.38 -31.57 -53.14
C TRP A 20 -55.66 -30.65 -54.30
N VAL A 21 -54.66 -30.24 -55.03
CA VAL A 21 -54.78 -29.48 -56.30
C VAL A 21 -53.81 -30.15 -57.30
N ALA A 22 -54.34 -30.67 -58.44
CA ALA A 22 -53.58 -31.29 -59.50
C ALA A 22 -52.59 -32.40 -59.00
N HIS A 23 -53.05 -33.34 -58.16
CA HIS A 23 -52.30 -34.40 -57.50
C HIS A 23 -51.29 -33.97 -56.41
N LYS A 24 -51.18 -32.69 -56.09
CA LYS A 24 -50.30 -32.16 -55.04
C LYS A 24 -51.11 -31.78 -53.80
N ARG A 25 -50.52 -32.00 -52.62
CA ARG A 25 -51.05 -31.41 -51.35
C ARG A 25 -50.97 -29.91 -51.50
N ASP A 26 -52.09 -29.22 -51.38
CA ASP A 26 -52.17 -27.78 -51.61
C ASP A 26 -53.42 -27.24 -50.86
N GLY A 27 -53.18 -26.30 -49.91
CA GLY A 27 -54.20 -25.88 -48.95
C GLY A 27 -54.05 -26.56 -47.57
N GLU A 28 -55.03 -26.50 -46.68
CA GLU A 28 -55.04 -27.03 -45.35
C GLU A 28 -55.05 -28.58 -45.36
N GLY A 29 -54.23 -29.16 -44.44
CA GLY A 29 -54.15 -30.62 -44.29
C GLY A 29 -53.42 -31.06 -43.02
N THR A 30 -53.58 -32.35 -42.77
CA THR A 30 -52.87 -33.06 -41.70
C THR A 30 -51.97 -34.14 -42.32
N TYR A 31 -50.68 -34.12 -42.05
CA TYR A 31 -49.75 -35.15 -42.39
C TYR A 31 -49.25 -35.88 -41.14
N THR A 32 -49.55 -37.17 -41.01
CA THR A 32 -49.02 -38.04 -39.96
C THR A 32 -47.89 -38.86 -40.59
N TYR A 33 -46.69 -38.73 -40.07
CA TYR A 33 -45.51 -39.45 -40.52
C TYR A 33 -45.51 -40.90 -40.01
N ALA A 34 -44.74 -41.79 -40.62
CA ALA A 34 -44.60 -43.16 -40.21
C ALA A 34 -44.04 -43.36 -38.78
N ASN A 35 -43.39 -42.34 -38.23
CA ASN A 35 -42.87 -42.29 -36.87
C ASN A 35 -43.81 -41.56 -35.90
N ASP A 36 -45.08 -41.39 -36.25
CA ASP A 36 -46.12 -40.71 -35.48
C ASP A 36 -45.91 -39.22 -35.24
N ASN A 37 -44.88 -38.58 -35.83
CA ASN A 37 -44.84 -37.13 -35.89
C ASN A 37 -46.05 -36.62 -36.71
N LYS A 38 -46.52 -35.42 -36.34
CA LYS A 38 -47.72 -34.90 -36.99
C LYS A 38 -47.56 -33.43 -37.39
N TYR A 39 -47.83 -33.10 -38.60
CA TYR A 39 -48.02 -31.72 -39.09
C TYR A 39 -49.50 -31.46 -39.39
N VAL A 40 -49.95 -30.30 -38.90
CA VAL A 40 -51.28 -29.77 -39.20
C VAL A 40 -51.13 -28.34 -39.66
N GLY A 41 -51.51 -28.03 -40.89
CA GLY A 41 -51.36 -26.66 -41.43
C GLY A 41 -51.44 -26.62 -42.96
N ALA A 42 -51.01 -25.50 -43.46
CA ALA A 42 -51.07 -25.26 -44.90
C ALA A 42 -49.98 -25.98 -45.68
N PHE A 43 -50.31 -26.44 -46.84
CA PHE A 43 -49.42 -27.01 -47.86
C PHE A 43 -49.46 -26.18 -49.14
N LYS A 44 -48.34 -26.11 -49.83
CA LYS A 44 -48.22 -25.52 -51.18
C LYS A 44 -47.34 -26.42 -52.04
N SER A 45 -47.93 -26.98 -53.11
CA SER A 45 -47.21 -27.87 -54.03
C SER A 45 -46.43 -28.97 -53.38
N ASP A 46 -47.07 -29.74 -52.45
CA ASP A 46 -46.52 -30.84 -51.63
C ASP A 46 -45.61 -30.45 -50.47
N GLN A 47 -45.32 -29.16 -50.28
CA GLN A 47 -44.48 -28.69 -49.21
C GLN A 47 -45.32 -28.06 -48.11
N GLN A 48 -44.90 -28.24 -46.84
CA GLN A 48 -45.39 -27.45 -45.70
C GLN A 48 -45.10 -25.99 -45.97
N HIS A 49 -46.09 -25.17 -45.82
CA HIS A 49 -46.03 -23.73 -46.15
C HIS A 49 -47.06 -22.96 -45.33
N GLY A 50 -46.80 -21.65 -45.10
CA GLY A 50 -47.75 -20.81 -44.34
C GLY A 50 -47.77 -21.15 -42.85
N GLN A 51 -48.91 -21.07 -42.21
CA GLN A 51 -49.06 -21.38 -40.78
C GLN A 51 -49.34 -22.89 -40.57
N GLY A 52 -48.73 -23.45 -39.49
CA GLY A 52 -48.94 -24.84 -39.12
C GLY A 52 -48.44 -25.13 -37.74
N SER A 53 -48.83 -26.36 -37.26
CA SER A 53 -48.27 -26.94 -36.07
C SER A 53 -47.58 -28.27 -36.40
N TYR A 54 -46.44 -28.53 -35.78
CA TYR A 54 -45.70 -29.77 -35.88
C TYR A 54 -45.49 -30.36 -34.51
N THR A 55 -46.05 -31.57 -34.26
CA THR A 55 -45.92 -32.27 -33.01
C THR A 55 -44.96 -33.44 -33.22
N TYR A 56 -43.94 -33.51 -32.36
CA TYR A 56 -42.95 -34.57 -32.37
C TYR A 56 -43.34 -35.65 -31.35
N THR A 57 -42.97 -36.90 -31.62
CA THR A 57 -43.26 -38.03 -30.72
C THR A 57 -42.53 -38.00 -29.40
N ASN A 58 -41.41 -37.23 -29.31
CA ASN A 58 -40.70 -36.97 -28.07
C ASN A 58 -41.43 -35.96 -27.15
N GLY A 59 -42.53 -35.36 -27.60
CA GLY A 59 -43.31 -34.37 -26.88
C GLY A 59 -42.95 -32.91 -27.20
N ASP A 60 -42.00 -32.66 -28.09
CA ASP A 60 -41.76 -31.29 -28.60
C ASP A 60 -42.91 -30.85 -29.50
N GLU A 61 -43.15 -29.53 -29.55
CA GLU A 61 -44.16 -28.94 -30.44
C GLU A 61 -43.65 -27.65 -31.06
N TYR A 62 -43.90 -27.47 -32.35
CA TYR A 62 -43.72 -26.17 -33.03
C TYR A 62 -45.04 -25.67 -33.55
N VAL A 63 -45.33 -24.40 -33.33
CA VAL A 63 -46.45 -23.69 -33.89
C VAL A 63 -45.95 -22.38 -34.54
N GLY A 64 -46.11 -22.24 -35.86
CA GLY A 64 -45.60 -21.05 -36.56
C GLY A 64 -45.63 -21.19 -38.07
N ALA A 65 -44.86 -20.33 -38.68
CA ALA A 65 -44.76 -20.27 -40.15
C ALA A 65 -43.81 -21.39 -40.68
N PHE A 66 -44.12 -21.92 -41.83
CA PHE A 66 -43.32 -22.85 -42.62
C PHE A 66 -43.07 -22.27 -44.04
N GLU A 67 -41.90 -22.53 -44.60
CA GLU A 67 -41.54 -22.29 -45.96
C GLU A 67 -40.73 -23.47 -46.50
N ALA A 68 -41.17 -24.08 -47.62
CA ALA A 68 -40.49 -25.20 -48.28
C ALA A 68 -40.15 -26.36 -47.34
N ASN A 69 -41.06 -26.75 -46.45
CA ASN A 69 -40.95 -27.79 -45.39
C ASN A 69 -40.08 -27.41 -44.19
N GLU A 70 -39.53 -26.22 -44.11
CA GLU A 70 -38.69 -25.77 -42.97
C GLU A 70 -39.45 -24.76 -42.12
N LYS A 71 -39.19 -24.75 -40.81
CA LYS A 71 -39.66 -23.69 -39.92
C LYS A 71 -39.05 -22.37 -40.35
N HIS A 72 -39.92 -21.37 -40.55
CA HIS A 72 -39.53 -20.08 -41.07
C HIS A 72 -40.36 -18.95 -40.44
N GLY A 73 -39.85 -17.70 -40.42
CA GLY A 73 -40.61 -16.55 -39.87
C GLY A 73 -40.89 -16.68 -38.37
N GLN A 74 -42.03 -16.20 -37.92
CA GLN A 74 -42.42 -16.21 -36.53
C GLN A 74 -42.99 -17.60 -36.09
N GLY A 75 -42.56 -18.05 -34.90
CA GLY A 75 -43.07 -19.29 -34.36
C GLY A 75 -42.77 -19.48 -32.86
N VAL A 76 -43.40 -20.46 -32.29
CA VAL A 76 -43.22 -20.95 -30.94
C VAL A 76 -42.73 -22.38 -31.01
N PHE A 77 -41.59 -22.68 -30.35
CA PHE A 77 -41.14 -24.04 -30.14
C PHE A 77 -41.20 -24.38 -28.65
N SER A 78 -42.00 -25.33 -28.28
CA SER A 78 -42.14 -25.88 -26.92
C SER A 78 -41.39 -27.19 -26.83
N PHE A 79 -40.40 -27.29 -25.97
CA PHE A 79 -39.64 -28.52 -25.73
C PHE A 79 -40.32 -29.38 -24.68
N ALA A 80 -40.20 -30.68 -24.81
CA ALA A 80 -40.74 -31.67 -23.87
C ALA A 80 -40.15 -31.50 -22.45
N ASN A 81 -38.91 -30.94 -22.33
CA ASN A 81 -38.26 -30.67 -21.04
C ASN A 81 -38.83 -29.43 -20.33
N GLY A 82 -39.77 -28.71 -20.96
CA GLY A 82 -40.38 -27.49 -20.44
C GLY A 82 -39.71 -26.18 -20.89
N ASP A 83 -38.64 -26.24 -21.68
CA ASP A 83 -38.10 -25.03 -22.32
C ASP A 83 -39.05 -24.54 -23.41
N LYS A 84 -38.97 -23.24 -23.70
CA LYS A 84 -39.78 -22.62 -24.75
C LYS A 84 -39.01 -21.54 -25.50
N TYR A 85 -39.08 -21.56 -26.83
CA TYR A 85 -38.62 -20.47 -27.66
C TYR A 85 -39.81 -19.81 -28.36
N LEU A 86 -39.82 -18.50 -28.35
CA LEU A 86 -40.72 -17.65 -29.12
C LEU A 86 -39.89 -16.65 -29.93
N GLY A 87 -39.96 -16.74 -31.25
CA GLY A 87 -39.15 -15.85 -32.07
C GLY A 87 -39.10 -16.21 -33.55
N GLN A 88 -38.09 -15.72 -34.22
CA GLN A 88 -37.87 -15.91 -35.66
C GLN A 88 -37.12 -17.20 -35.91
N PHE A 89 -37.49 -17.86 -37.01
CA PHE A 89 -36.88 -19.08 -37.54
C PHE A 89 -36.40 -18.84 -38.99
N GLU A 90 -35.33 -19.50 -39.35
CA GLU A 90 -34.82 -19.55 -40.69
C GLU A 90 -34.11 -20.92 -40.88
N GLY A 91 -34.55 -21.72 -41.86
CA GLY A 91 -33.97 -23.05 -42.11
C GLY A 91 -34.02 -23.98 -40.87
N ASP A 92 -35.20 -24.08 -40.25
CA ASP A 92 -35.43 -24.85 -39.01
C ASP A 92 -34.73 -24.35 -37.72
N LEU A 93 -33.88 -23.33 -37.84
CA LEU A 93 -33.05 -22.80 -36.75
C LEU A 93 -33.62 -21.51 -36.15
N PHE A 94 -33.35 -21.27 -34.84
CA PHE A 94 -33.61 -19.95 -34.24
C PHE A 94 -32.72 -18.93 -34.92
N ASN A 95 -33.33 -17.88 -35.44
CA ASN A 95 -32.64 -16.79 -36.15
C ASN A 95 -33.34 -15.43 -35.91
N GLY A 96 -32.61 -14.32 -35.93
CA GLY A 96 -33.23 -13.02 -35.66
C GLY A 96 -33.53 -12.78 -34.16
N GLN A 97 -34.63 -12.11 -33.88
CA GLN A 97 -35.04 -11.80 -32.49
C GLN A 97 -35.92 -12.86 -31.91
N GLY A 98 -35.68 -13.21 -30.62
CA GLY A 98 -36.50 -14.20 -29.91
C GLY A 98 -36.33 -14.13 -28.40
N SER A 99 -37.26 -14.83 -27.72
CA SER A 99 -37.22 -15.09 -26.29
C SER A 99 -37.12 -16.59 -26.04
N TYR A 100 -36.15 -17.02 -25.25
CA TYR A 100 -35.98 -18.41 -24.81
C TYR A 100 -36.19 -18.49 -23.30
N THR A 101 -37.23 -19.17 -22.89
CA THR A 101 -37.56 -19.44 -21.49
C THR A 101 -37.13 -20.87 -21.15
N TYR A 102 -36.24 -20.98 -20.19
CA TYR A 102 -35.75 -22.29 -19.71
C TYR A 102 -36.73 -22.91 -18.70
N ALA A 103 -36.77 -24.19 -18.56
CA ALA A 103 -37.62 -24.91 -17.61
C ALA A 103 -37.35 -24.48 -16.14
N ASN A 104 -36.12 -24.05 -15.84
CA ASN A 104 -35.75 -23.52 -14.51
C ASN A 104 -36.16 -22.06 -14.28
N GLY A 105 -36.93 -21.46 -15.20
CA GLY A 105 -37.42 -20.10 -15.12
C GLY A 105 -36.46 -19.03 -15.64
N ASN A 106 -35.22 -19.36 -15.98
CA ASN A 106 -34.34 -18.38 -16.63
C ASN A 106 -34.91 -17.93 -17.97
N GLU A 107 -34.61 -16.71 -18.38
CA GLU A 107 -35.10 -16.16 -19.63
C GLU A 107 -33.99 -15.42 -20.38
N TYR A 108 -33.83 -15.77 -21.65
CA TYR A 108 -33.01 -14.99 -22.58
C TYR A 108 -33.92 -14.30 -23.61
N THR A 109 -33.72 -13.01 -23.78
CA THR A 109 -34.39 -12.23 -24.85
C THR A 109 -33.33 -11.49 -25.65
N GLY A 110 -33.28 -11.74 -26.96
CA GLY A 110 -32.28 -11.09 -27.81
C GLY A 110 -32.12 -11.75 -29.17
N ALA A 111 -30.97 -11.48 -29.77
CA ALA A 111 -30.63 -11.98 -31.09
C ALA A 111 -30.15 -13.42 -31.08
N PHE A 112 -30.59 -14.20 -32.06
CA PHE A 112 -30.14 -15.53 -32.40
C PHE A 112 -29.56 -15.60 -33.80
N LYS A 113 -28.63 -16.48 -34.02
CA LYS A 113 -28.09 -16.81 -35.34
C LYS A 113 -27.75 -18.29 -35.37
N ASN A 114 -28.29 -19.03 -36.34
CA ASN A 114 -28.08 -20.46 -36.53
C ASN A 114 -28.34 -21.29 -35.24
N GLY A 115 -29.41 -20.97 -34.48
CA GLY A 115 -29.77 -21.63 -33.24
C GLY A 115 -29.06 -21.15 -31.99
N GLU A 116 -28.07 -20.27 -32.10
CA GLU A 116 -27.24 -19.80 -30.99
C GLU A 116 -27.52 -18.35 -30.64
N ARG A 117 -27.39 -18.00 -29.34
CA ARG A 117 -27.42 -16.59 -28.87
C ARG A 117 -26.26 -15.84 -29.50
N ASN A 118 -26.56 -14.85 -30.32
CA ASN A 118 -25.55 -14.11 -31.08
C ASN A 118 -26.03 -12.68 -31.36
N GLY A 119 -25.25 -11.66 -30.92
CA GLY A 119 -25.65 -10.28 -30.99
C GLY A 119 -26.08 -9.74 -29.61
N LYS A 120 -26.93 -8.73 -29.57
CA LYS A 120 -27.42 -8.13 -28.31
C LYS A 120 -28.51 -8.99 -27.67
N GLY A 121 -28.42 -9.16 -26.34
CA GLY A 121 -29.45 -9.88 -25.59
C GLY A 121 -29.39 -9.65 -24.08
N ILE A 122 -30.46 -10.06 -23.43
CA ILE A 122 -30.69 -9.98 -21.98
C ILE A 122 -30.88 -11.39 -21.47
N LEU A 123 -30.12 -11.80 -20.46
CA LEU A 123 -30.37 -13.03 -19.71
C LEU A 123 -30.75 -12.68 -18.27
N ASN A 124 -31.95 -13.05 -17.89
CA ASN A 124 -32.45 -13.00 -16.52
C ASN A 124 -32.29 -14.41 -15.93
N GLN A 125 -31.54 -14.55 -14.84
CA GLN A 125 -31.33 -15.80 -14.12
C GLN A 125 -32.17 -15.77 -12.84
N LEU A 126 -33.43 -16.18 -12.93
CA LEU A 126 -34.40 -16.06 -11.82
C LEU A 126 -33.95 -16.79 -10.56
N ALA A 127 -33.39 -17.98 -10.68
CA ALA A 127 -32.95 -18.76 -9.53
C ALA A 127 -31.81 -18.14 -8.74
N SER A 128 -30.91 -17.41 -9.42
CA SER A 128 -29.78 -16.73 -8.80
C SER A 128 -30.01 -15.24 -8.56
N GLY A 129 -31.05 -14.66 -9.15
CA GLY A 129 -31.31 -13.22 -9.13
C GLY A 129 -30.35 -12.37 -9.99
N ASN A 130 -29.47 -13.01 -10.78
CA ASN A 130 -28.51 -12.31 -11.61
C ASN A 130 -29.10 -11.90 -12.95
N LYS A 131 -28.55 -10.85 -13.53
CA LYS A 131 -28.94 -10.35 -14.86
C LYS A 131 -27.73 -9.97 -15.69
N TYR A 132 -27.71 -10.42 -16.95
CA TYR A 132 -26.75 -9.92 -17.94
C TYR A 132 -27.47 -9.19 -19.07
N VAL A 133 -26.93 -8.05 -19.45
CA VAL A 133 -27.37 -7.24 -20.61
C VAL A 133 -26.15 -6.93 -21.44
N GLY A 134 -26.04 -7.46 -22.65
CA GLY A 134 -24.84 -7.24 -23.44
C GLY A 134 -24.79 -8.04 -24.73
N ASN A 135 -23.59 -8.14 -25.27
CA ASN A 135 -23.32 -8.85 -26.49
C ASN A 135 -23.06 -10.34 -26.23
N TRP A 136 -23.50 -11.14 -27.17
CA TRP A 136 -23.38 -12.61 -27.19
C TRP A 136 -22.69 -13.05 -28.47
N ARG A 137 -21.92 -14.11 -28.39
CA ARG A 137 -21.37 -14.84 -29.53
C ARG A 137 -21.30 -16.31 -29.20
N ASP A 138 -21.89 -17.16 -30.05
CA ASP A 138 -21.86 -18.62 -29.93
C ASP A 138 -22.26 -19.07 -28.52
N ASN A 139 -23.44 -18.59 -28.06
CA ASN A 139 -24.03 -18.82 -26.74
C ASN A 139 -23.29 -18.26 -25.53
N LYS A 140 -22.17 -17.54 -25.72
CA LYS A 140 -21.34 -16.97 -24.64
C LYS A 140 -21.45 -15.45 -24.60
N GLN A 141 -21.33 -14.90 -23.37
CA GLN A 141 -21.15 -13.46 -23.17
C GLN A 141 -19.83 -13.04 -23.81
N ASN A 142 -19.86 -12.08 -24.73
CA ASN A 142 -18.69 -11.67 -25.49
C ASN A 142 -18.82 -10.22 -25.99
N GLY A 143 -17.79 -9.38 -25.78
CA GLY A 143 -17.85 -7.94 -26.06
C GLY A 143 -18.44 -7.16 -24.89
N GLN A 144 -18.99 -5.99 -25.17
CA GLN A 144 -19.52 -5.08 -24.14
C GLN A 144 -20.80 -5.63 -23.49
N GLY A 145 -20.86 -5.53 -22.16
CA GLY A 145 -22.03 -5.94 -21.40
C GLY A 145 -22.05 -5.41 -19.97
N THR A 146 -23.20 -5.59 -19.36
CA THR A 146 -23.44 -5.28 -17.93
C THR A 146 -23.94 -6.55 -17.24
N TYR A 147 -23.27 -6.98 -16.18
CA TYR A 147 -23.69 -8.05 -15.31
C TYR A 147 -24.07 -7.48 -13.95
N THR A 148 -25.33 -7.66 -13.57
CA THR A 148 -25.85 -7.26 -12.26
C THR A 148 -26.01 -8.52 -11.43
N TYR A 149 -25.40 -8.54 -10.25
CA TYR A 149 -25.48 -9.64 -9.31
C TYR A 149 -26.68 -9.49 -8.39
N ALA A 150 -27.13 -10.58 -7.78
CA ALA A 150 -28.28 -10.58 -6.88
C ALA A 150 -28.08 -9.71 -5.62
N ASP A 151 -26.83 -9.55 -5.19
CA ASP A 151 -26.45 -8.68 -4.05
C ASP A 151 -26.49 -7.19 -4.38
N GLY A 152 -26.75 -6.82 -5.65
CA GLY A 152 -26.74 -5.44 -6.15
C GLY A 152 -25.40 -5.00 -6.74
N SER A 153 -24.35 -5.78 -6.58
CA SER A 153 -23.05 -5.50 -7.23
C SER A 153 -23.21 -5.53 -8.76
N LYS A 154 -22.37 -4.79 -9.45
CA LYS A 154 -22.48 -4.61 -10.90
C LYS A 154 -21.12 -4.58 -11.57
N TYR A 155 -20.99 -5.32 -12.66
CA TYR A 155 -19.88 -5.15 -13.61
C TYR A 155 -20.38 -4.58 -14.93
N THR A 156 -19.68 -3.59 -15.48
CA THR A 156 -19.92 -3.04 -16.82
C THR A 156 -18.58 -2.97 -17.54
N GLY A 157 -18.46 -3.64 -18.69
CA GLY A 157 -17.21 -3.69 -19.43
C GLY A 157 -17.17 -4.82 -20.45
N ASP A 158 -15.94 -5.18 -20.83
CA ASP A 158 -15.70 -6.24 -21.79
C ASP A 158 -15.89 -7.64 -21.18
N PHE A 159 -16.45 -8.52 -21.98
CA PHE A 159 -16.54 -9.97 -21.73
C PHE A 159 -15.83 -10.75 -22.81
N LYS A 160 -15.26 -11.86 -22.45
CA LYS A 160 -14.72 -12.88 -23.37
C LYS A 160 -15.03 -14.26 -22.81
N ASP A 161 -15.74 -15.08 -23.58
CA ASP A 161 -16.10 -16.45 -23.25
C ASP A 161 -16.67 -16.57 -21.81
N ASP A 162 -17.75 -15.80 -21.53
CA ASP A 162 -18.46 -15.68 -20.25
C ASP A 162 -17.65 -15.09 -19.08
N LYS A 163 -16.43 -14.59 -19.32
CA LYS A 163 -15.58 -14.02 -18.27
C LYS A 163 -15.36 -12.53 -18.48
N LYS A 164 -15.33 -11.77 -17.39
CA LYS A 164 -14.87 -10.37 -17.40
C LYS A 164 -13.47 -10.31 -18.02
N HIS A 165 -13.26 -9.41 -18.97
CA HIS A 165 -12.02 -9.27 -19.71
C HIS A 165 -11.84 -7.82 -20.15
N GLY A 166 -10.61 -7.41 -20.56
CA GLY A 166 -10.37 -6.04 -21.06
C GLY A 166 -10.70 -4.97 -20.02
N GLN A 167 -11.22 -3.86 -20.48
CA GLN A 167 -11.58 -2.72 -19.62
C GLN A 167 -12.96 -2.89 -19.00
N GLY A 168 -13.10 -2.53 -17.72
CA GLY A 168 -14.40 -2.56 -17.08
C GLY A 168 -14.43 -1.83 -15.74
N THR A 169 -15.66 -1.59 -15.30
CA THR A 169 -15.99 -1.03 -13.99
C THR A 169 -16.74 -2.08 -13.19
N TYR A 170 -16.24 -2.39 -12.00
CA TYR A 170 -16.95 -3.20 -11.01
C TYR A 170 -17.37 -2.30 -9.84
N THR A 171 -18.65 -2.29 -9.54
CA THR A 171 -19.23 -1.58 -8.40
C THR A 171 -19.75 -2.62 -7.42
N TYR A 172 -19.27 -2.60 -6.20
CA TYR A 172 -19.68 -3.47 -5.10
C TYR A 172 -20.90 -2.88 -4.38
N VAL A 173 -21.62 -3.72 -3.65
CA VAL A 173 -22.80 -3.31 -2.86
C VAL A 173 -22.46 -2.27 -1.79
N ASP A 174 -21.24 -2.30 -1.24
CA ASP A 174 -20.73 -1.36 -0.23
C ASP A 174 -20.24 -0.01 -0.83
N GLY A 175 -20.52 0.22 -2.12
CA GLY A 175 -20.11 1.42 -2.85
C GLY A 175 -18.64 1.43 -3.31
N THR A 176 -17.86 0.39 -2.98
CA THR A 176 -16.50 0.23 -3.51
C THR A 176 -16.54 0.12 -5.03
N THR A 177 -15.62 0.78 -5.72
CA THR A 177 -15.48 0.69 -7.16
C THR A 177 -14.09 0.23 -7.58
N TYR A 178 -14.05 -0.54 -8.66
CA TYR A 178 -12.83 -0.80 -9.39
C TYR A 178 -13.03 -0.43 -10.86
N VAL A 179 -12.12 0.34 -11.41
CA VAL A 179 -12.08 0.72 -12.83
C VAL A 179 -10.72 0.33 -13.39
N GLY A 180 -10.67 -0.55 -14.37
CA GLY A 180 -9.40 -0.98 -14.94
C GLY A 180 -9.48 -2.30 -15.69
N ASP A 181 -8.31 -2.93 -15.83
CA ASP A 181 -8.12 -4.15 -16.61
C ASP A 181 -8.62 -5.40 -15.88
N PHE A 182 -9.29 -6.25 -16.65
CA PHE A 182 -9.70 -7.60 -16.25
C PHE A 182 -9.10 -8.65 -17.18
N LYS A 183 -8.74 -9.80 -16.62
CA LYS A 183 -8.30 -10.97 -17.38
C LYS A 183 -8.87 -12.22 -16.73
N ASN A 184 -9.62 -13.02 -17.52
CA ASN A 184 -10.22 -14.28 -17.08
C ASN A 184 -11.10 -14.17 -15.82
N GLY A 185 -11.79 -13.02 -15.64
CA GLY A 185 -12.70 -12.78 -14.53
C GLY A 185 -12.08 -11.99 -13.37
N GLU A 186 -10.76 -11.84 -13.30
CA GLU A 186 -10.04 -11.20 -12.21
C GLU A 186 -9.48 -9.84 -12.62
N ARG A 187 -9.30 -8.93 -11.65
CA ARG A 187 -8.56 -7.68 -11.83
C ARG A 187 -7.10 -8.02 -12.14
N ASN A 188 -6.59 -7.58 -13.28
CA ASN A 188 -5.25 -7.93 -13.73
C ASN A 188 -4.77 -6.90 -14.76
N GLY A 189 -3.67 -6.22 -14.48
CA GLY A 189 -3.20 -5.05 -15.22
C GLY A 189 -3.42 -3.77 -14.43
N ARG A 190 -3.60 -2.66 -15.09
CA ARG A 190 -3.76 -1.35 -14.43
C ARG A 190 -5.19 -1.06 -14.03
N GLY A 191 -5.35 -0.42 -12.87
CA GLY A 191 -6.67 -0.02 -12.40
C GLY A 191 -6.65 0.95 -11.23
N THR A 192 -7.85 1.45 -10.93
CA THR A 192 -8.14 2.28 -9.78
C THR A 192 -9.19 1.58 -8.92
N LYS A 193 -8.90 1.40 -7.65
CA LYS A 193 -9.86 0.94 -6.64
C LYS A 193 -10.13 2.10 -5.68
N THR A 194 -11.41 2.42 -5.49
CA THR A 194 -11.88 3.41 -4.50
C THR A 194 -12.80 2.69 -3.54
N TRP A 195 -12.51 2.77 -2.25
CA TRP A 195 -13.36 2.13 -1.22
C TRP A 195 -14.61 2.96 -0.95
N GLY A 196 -15.73 2.27 -0.90
CA GLY A 196 -17.04 2.85 -0.68
C GLY A 196 -17.27 3.34 0.74
N PRO A 197 -18.32 4.15 0.94
CA PRO A 197 -18.62 4.76 2.23
C PRO A 197 -18.97 3.77 3.33
N ASP A 198 -19.43 2.57 2.97
CA ASP A 198 -19.85 1.53 3.90
C ASP A 198 -18.72 0.56 4.28
N THR A 199 -17.47 0.94 4.02
CA THR A 199 -16.28 0.14 4.34
C THR A 199 -15.45 0.76 5.45
N ALA A 200 -14.63 -0.05 6.12
CA ALA A 200 -13.66 0.45 7.11
C ALA A 200 -12.55 1.34 6.49
N LEU A 201 -12.37 1.29 5.17
CA LEU A 201 -11.39 2.05 4.40
C LEU A 201 -12.06 3.13 3.53
N ALA A 202 -13.25 3.59 3.94
CA ALA A 202 -14.04 4.58 3.19
C ALA A 202 -13.21 5.81 2.81
N GLY A 203 -13.17 6.09 1.50
CA GLY A 203 -12.41 7.21 0.94
C GLY A 203 -10.95 6.89 0.57
N ASP A 204 -10.44 5.71 0.91
CA ASP A 204 -9.14 5.26 0.41
C ASP A 204 -9.18 5.05 -1.11
N VAL A 205 -8.05 5.30 -1.76
CA VAL A 205 -7.90 5.12 -3.21
C VAL A 205 -6.56 4.46 -3.53
N TYR A 206 -6.62 3.35 -4.25
CA TYR A 206 -5.44 2.75 -4.87
C TYR A 206 -5.46 2.94 -6.38
N VAL A 207 -4.35 3.37 -6.95
CA VAL A 207 -4.12 3.49 -8.40
C VAL A 207 -2.81 2.77 -8.73
N GLY A 208 -2.85 1.69 -9.48
CA GLY A 208 -1.64 0.93 -9.78
C GLY A 208 -1.91 -0.39 -10.50
N ASP A 209 -0.91 -1.27 -10.42
CA ASP A 209 -0.95 -2.57 -11.05
C ASP A 209 -1.67 -3.59 -10.15
N PHE A 210 -2.42 -4.50 -10.78
CA PHE A 210 -3.12 -5.62 -10.17
C PHE A 210 -2.64 -6.93 -10.78
N LYS A 211 -2.56 -7.97 -9.97
CA LYS A 211 -2.30 -9.34 -10.39
C LYS A 211 -3.19 -10.28 -9.58
N ASN A 212 -4.03 -11.05 -10.29
CA ASN A 212 -4.97 -12.00 -9.69
C ASN A 212 -5.82 -11.37 -8.57
N GLY A 213 -6.31 -10.13 -8.81
CA GLY A 213 -7.14 -9.40 -7.87
C GLY A 213 -6.42 -8.63 -6.77
N LEU A 214 -5.11 -8.80 -6.58
CA LEU A 214 -4.29 -8.16 -5.54
C LEU A 214 -3.46 -7.01 -6.10
N PHE A 215 -3.12 -6.01 -5.25
CA PHE A 215 -2.16 -4.96 -5.61
C PHE A 215 -0.79 -5.59 -5.83
N SER A 216 -0.13 -5.17 -6.91
CA SER A 216 1.14 -5.73 -7.35
C SER A 216 1.90 -4.66 -8.14
N GLY A 217 3.22 -4.82 -8.32
CA GLY A 217 3.99 -3.89 -9.14
C GLY A 217 4.01 -2.47 -8.59
N GLN A 218 3.87 -1.47 -9.45
CA GLN A 218 3.92 -0.06 -9.04
C GLN A 218 2.53 0.51 -8.78
N GLY A 219 2.39 1.27 -7.69
CA GLY A 219 1.12 1.87 -7.35
C GLY A 219 1.24 3.09 -6.44
N THR A 220 0.11 3.78 -6.32
CA THR A 220 -0.11 4.87 -5.39
C THR A 220 -1.32 4.52 -4.53
N TYR A 221 -1.13 4.49 -3.23
CA TYR A 221 -2.20 4.38 -2.26
C TYR A 221 -2.39 5.72 -1.56
N ARG A 222 -3.58 6.26 -1.60
CA ARG A 222 -4.01 7.45 -0.86
C ARG A 222 -4.98 7.01 0.21
N TYR A 223 -4.63 7.27 1.45
CA TYR A 223 -5.47 7.01 2.61
C TYR A 223 -6.46 8.16 2.82
N ALA A 224 -7.63 7.86 3.30
CA ALA A 224 -8.62 8.88 3.67
C ALA A 224 -8.12 9.83 4.77
N SER A 225 -7.15 9.40 5.58
CA SER A 225 -6.44 10.23 6.56
C SER A 225 -5.64 11.38 5.95
N GLY A 226 -5.37 11.32 4.64
CA GLY A 226 -4.46 12.22 3.92
C GLY A 226 -3.06 11.66 3.70
N ASP A 227 -2.75 10.54 4.29
CA ASP A 227 -1.48 9.84 4.06
C ASP A 227 -1.39 9.34 2.61
N LYS A 228 -0.17 9.10 2.15
CA LYS A 228 0.08 8.63 0.79
C LYS A 228 1.29 7.72 0.72
N TYR A 229 1.15 6.60 0.04
CA TYR A 229 2.26 5.75 -0.36
C TYR A 229 2.39 5.69 -1.88
N ILE A 230 3.62 5.77 -2.39
CA ILE A 230 3.96 5.61 -3.81
C ILE A 230 5.12 4.63 -3.89
N GLY A 231 4.96 3.52 -4.57
CA GLY A 231 6.04 2.54 -4.69
C GLY A 231 5.58 1.16 -5.10
N ALA A 232 6.45 0.19 -4.80
CA ALA A 232 6.20 -1.20 -5.12
C ALA A 232 5.22 -1.85 -4.15
N PHE A 233 4.35 -2.70 -4.69
CA PHE A 233 3.40 -3.54 -3.96
C PHE A 233 3.63 -5.02 -4.28
N ASP A 234 3.38 -5.86 -3.30
CA ASP A 234 3.25 -7.30 -3.45
C ASP A 234 2.17 -7.82 -2.50
N ASN A 235 1.20 -8.57 -3.05
CA ASN A 235 0.10 -9.16 -2.29
C ASN A 235 -0.61 -8.13 -1.37
N ASP A 236 -1.10 -7.02 -1.96
CA ASP A 236 -1.81 -5.90 -1.32
C ASP A 236 -0.97 -5.06 -0.34
N LYS A 237 0.31 -5.35 -0.15
CA LYS A 237 1.17 -4.65 0.80
C LYS A 237 2.29 -3.88 0.11
N PRO A 238 2.67 -2.69 0.62
CA PRO A 238 3.93 -2.06 0.27
C PRO A 238 5.10 -3.04 0.43
N ASN A 239 5.87 -3.28 -0.63
CA ASN A 239 7.00 -4.22 -0.60
C ASN A 239 8.04 -3.81 -1.65
N GLY A 240 9.30 -3.60 -1.23
CA GLY A 240 10.34 -3.03 -2.06
C GLY A 240 10.51 -1.53 -1.84
N ARG A 241 10.94 -0.79 -2.83
CA ARG A 241 11.19 0.66 -2.71
C ARG A 241 9.91 1.47 -2.84
N GLY A 242 9.77 2.49 -1.98
CA GLY A 242 8.66 3.39 -2.00
C GLY A 242 8.89 4.67 -1.20
N THR A 243 7.94 5.59 -1.35
CA THR A 243 7.87 6.85 -0.62
C THR A 243 6.52 6.92 0.10
N TYR A 244 6.56 7.19 1.39
CA TYR A 244 5.39 7.43 2.22
C TYR A 244 5.42 8.86 2.72
N HIS A 245 4.29 9.54 2.64
CA HIS A 245 4.05 10.85 3.27
C HIS A 245 2.85 10.70 4.20
N ASP A 246 3.00 11.18 5.43
CA ASP A 246 1.86 11.33 6.33
C ASP A 246 1.08 12.61 6.04
N ALA A 247 -0.11 12.71 6.62
CA ALA A 247 -0.99 13.88 6.47
C ALA A 247 -0.38 15.17 7.03
N SER A 248 0.60 15.05 7.94
CA SER A 248 1.32 16.20 8.51
C SER A 248 2.43 16.72 7.60
N GLY A 249 2.79 15.98 6.55
CA GLY A 249 3.82 16.32 5.58
C GLY A 249 5.19 15.69 5.86
N ASN A 250 5.34 14.85 6.90
CA ASN A 250 6.57 14.10 7.07
C ASN A 250 6.68 13.02 5.99
N GLY A 251 7.89 12.73 5.56
CA GLY A 251 8.18 11.77 4.51
C GLY A 251 9.10 10.64 4.96
N TYR A 252 8.94 9.49 4.33
CA TYR A 252 9.91 8.41 4.33
C TYR A 252 10.11 7.92 2.91
N THR A 253 11.36 7.84 2.48
CA THR A 253 11.75 7.23 1.20
C THR A 253 12.75 6.13 1.46
N GLY A 254 12.44 4.90 1.09
CA GLY A 254 13.30 3.75 1.40
C GLY A 254 12.67 2.42 1.04
N GLU A 255 13.16 1.38 1.70
CA GLU A 255 12.66 0.02 1.54
C GLU A 255 11.46 -0.23 2.46
N PHE A 256 10.55 -1.07 1.96
CA PHE A 256 9.40 -1.61 2.69
C PHE A 256 9.42 -3.12 2.60
N LYS A 257 9.00 -3.77 3.66
CA LYS A 257 8.77 -5.21 3.72
C LYS A 257 7.44 -5.48 4.41
N ASP A 258 6.54 -6.17 3.72
CA ASP A 258 5.20 -6.51 4.23
C ASP A 258 4.41 -5.33 4.79
N GLY A 259 4.57 -4.13 4.19
CA GLY A 259 3.92 -2.89 4.62
C GLY A 259 4.71 -2.07 5.64
N ILE A 260 5.83 -2.57 6.16
CA ILE A 260 6.62 -1.94 7.21
C ILE A 260 7.89 -1.32 6.62
N LYS A 261 8.25 -0.10 7.05
CA LYS A 261 9.50 0.57 6.67
C LYS A 261 10.69 -0.25 7.18
N ALA A 262 11.66 -0.55 6.30
CA ALA A 262 12.79 -1.45 6.58
C ALA A 262 14.04 -1.07 5.78
N GLY A 263 15.15 -1.79 5.98
CA GLY A 263 16.36 -1.67 5.18
C GLY A 263 17.06 -0.31 5.33
N ARG A 264 17.39 0.33 4.21
CA ARG A 264 17.92 1.71 4.19
C ARG A 264 16.88 2.69 3.71
N GLY A 265 16.78 3.83 4.40
CA GLY A 265 15.85 4.87 4.04
C GLY A 265 16.21 6.24 4.58
N SER A 266 15.48 7.24 4.12
CA SER A 266 15.53 8.60 4.60
C SER A 266 14.19 9.04 5.15
N TYR A 267 14.19 9.68 6.32
CA TYR A 267 13.06 10.44 6.83
C TYR A 267 13.27 11.93 6.57
N SER A 268 12.24 12.63 6.21
CA SER A 268 12.16 14.09 6.16
C SER A 268 11.02 14.55 7.06
N TYR A 269 11.29 15.52 7.91
CA TYR A 269 10.31 16.03 8.86
C TYR A 269 9.91 17.45 8.49
N THR A 270 8.71 17.85 8.90
CA THR A 270 8.16 19.18 8.60
C THR A 270 8.90 20.31 9.29
N ASP A 271 9.63 20.01 10.37
CA ASP A 271 10.53 20.97 11.04
C ASP A 271 11.83 21.21 10.26
N GLY A 272 12.02 20.53 9.13
CA GLY A 272 13.21 20.59 8.29
C GLY A 272 14.34 19.66 8.72
N SER A 273 14.17 18.87 9.78
CA SER A 273 15.12 17.84 10.14
C SER A 273 15.04 16.64 9.18
N ALA A 274 16.14 15.89 9.07
CA ALA A 274 16.21 14.73 8.18
C ALA A 274 17.09 13.63 8.76
N TYR A 275 16.71 12.38 8.48
CA TYR A 275 17.50 11.20 8.79
C TYR A 275 17.85 10.42 7.52
N LEU A 276 19.04 9.87 7.47
CA LEU A 276 19.48 8.92 6.45
C LEU A 276 20.24 7.77 7.11
N GLY A 277 19.72 6.56 6.99
CA GLY A 277 20.38 5.40 7.63
C GLY A 277 19.59 4.11 7.54
N ALA A 278 19.94 3.17 8.43
CA ALA A 278 19.24 1.91 8.54
C ALA A 278 17.92 2.06 9.30
N VAL A 279 16.91 1.33 8.85
CA VAL A 279 15.56 1.32 9.42
C VAL A 279 15.14 -0.13 9.63
N ARG A 280 14.55 -0.43 10.78
CA ARG A 280 13.96 -1.72 11.09
C ARG A 280 12.66 -1.50 11.87
N ASP A 281 11.59 -2.17 11.43
CA ASP A 281 10.26 -2.07 12.02
C ASP A 281 9.75 -0.63 12.15
N GLY A 282 10.11 0.23 11.17
CA GLY A 282 9.76 1.64 11.13
C GLY A 282 10.65 2.56 11.96
N LEU A 283 11.58 2.02 12.77
CA LEU A 283 12.45 2.76 13.69
C LEU A 283 13.86 2.91 13.12
N LYS A 284 14.51 4.05 13.42
CA LYS A 284 15.94 4.27 13.10
C LYS A 284 16.79 3.29 13.91
N THR A 285 17.72 2.61 13.23
CA THR A 285 18.60 1.61 13.82
C THR A 285 19.97 1.59 13.13
N GLY A 286 20.96 0.91 13.71
CA GLY A 286 22.29 0.78 13.08
C GLY A 286 22.92 2.12 12.76
N GLN A 287 23.74 2.18 11.72
CA GLN A 287 24.43 3.41 11.32
C GLN A 287 23.50 4.37 10.58
N GLY A 288 23.54 5.65 10.95
CA GLY A 288 22.76 6.70 10.35
C GLY A 288 23.30 8.10 10.58
N THR A 289 22.70 9.04 9.88
CA THR A 289 22.96 10.49 10.01
C THR A 289 21.63 11.17 10.28
N MET A 290 21.57 12.00 11.29
CA MET A 290 20.48 12.94 11.56
C MET A 290 20.99 14.37 11.38
N THR A 291 20.20 15.21 10.75
CA THR A 291 20.52 16.65 10.54
C THR A 291 19.33 17.50 10.96
N TRP A 292 19.60 18.69 11.48
CA TRP A 292 18.60 19.66 11.93
C TRP A 292 18.77 21.00 11.22
N PRO A 293 17.71 21.82 11.17
CA PRO A 293 17.74 23.13 10.51
C PRO A 293 18.73 24.11 11.07
N ASP A 294 19.09 24.00 12.35
CA ASP A 294 20.09 24.83 13.02
C ASP A 294 21.53 24.52 12.60
N GLY A 295 21.72 23.55 11.69
CA GLY A 295 23.01 23.05 11.25
C GLY A 295 23.58 21.93 12.12
N SER A 296 22.91 21.56 13.20
CA SER A 296 23.33 20.40 14.01
C SER A 296 23.28 19.12 13.20
N ARG A 297 24.20 18.20 13.52
CA ARG A 297 24.32 16.92 12.81
C ARG A 297 24.83 15.83 13.74
N TYR A 298 24.16 14.69 13.75
CA TYR A 298 24.63 13.46 14.38
C TYR A 298 25.01 12.41 13.33
N VAL A 299 26.13 11.77 13.49
CA VAL A 299 26.58 10.61 12.70
C VAL A 299 26.99 9.51 13.67
N GLY A 300 26.29 8.39 13.66
CA GLY A 300 26.58 7.32 14.58
C GLY A 300 25.55 6.22 14.53
N ARG A 301 25.58 5.38 15.58
CA ARG A 301 24.65 4.29 15.73
C ARG A 301 23.33 4.79 16.36
N PHE A 302 22.24 4.21 15.86
CA PHE A 302 20.89 4.37 16.39
C PHE A 302 20.37 3.04 16.93
N GLU A 303 19.53 3.10 17.92
CA GLU A 303 18.76 1.97 18.44
C GLU A 303 17.39 2.49 18.91
N GLN A 304 16.30 1.95 18.34
CA GLN A 304 14.91 2.37 18.64
C GLN A 304 14.74 3.91 18.61
N ASP A 305 15.16 4.54 17.50
CA ASP A 305 15.13 5.97 17.25
C ASP A 305 16.11 6.83 18.07
N MET A 306 16.81 6.29 19.06
CA MET A 306 17.73 7.00 19.96
C MET A 306 19.18 6.82 19.51
N PHE A 307 20.04 7.81 19.81
CA PHE A 307 21.50 7.68 19.67
C PHE A 307 22.00 6.61 20.64
N ASN A 308 22.82 5.69 20.15
CA ASN A 308 23.34 4.58 20.95
C ASN A 308 24.71 4.12 20.42
N GLY A 309 25.65 3.84 21.33
CA GLY A 309 27.03 3.48 20.95
C GLY A 309 27.83 4.68 20.45
N GLN A 310 28.89 4.41 19.69
CA GLN A 310 29.81 5.44 19.21
C GLN A 310 29.13 6.38 18.20
N GLY A 311 29.34 7.69 18.38
CA GLY A 311 28.81 8.71 17.50
C GLY A 311 29.56 10.03 17.55
N THR A 312 29.32 10.85 16.55
CA THR A 312 29.81 12.22 16.43
C THR A 312 28.62 13.16 16.36
N TYR A 313 28.53 14.11 17.27
CA TYR A 313 27.52 15.16 17.27
C TYR A 313 28.21 16.51 17.01
N THR A 314 27.88 17.13 15.91
CA THR A 314 28.24 18.53 15.59
C THR A 314 27.07 19.42 15.93
N TYR A 315 27.27 20.42 16.76
CA TYR A 315 26.26 21.39 17.16
C TYR A 315 26.19 22.55 16.16
N GLY A 316 25.06 23.19 16.03
CA GLY A 316 24.88 24.36 15.16
C GLY A 316 25.75 25.55 15.51
N ASN A 317 26.21 25.68 16.77
CA ASN A 317 27.16 26.70 17.22
C ASN A 317 28.62 26.37 16.88
N GLY A 318 28.89 25.20 16.27
CA GLY A 318 30.23 24.75 15.91
C GLY A 318 30.93 23.85 16.93
N ASP A 319 30.32 23.58 18.08
CA ASP A 319 30.85 22.61 19.02
C ASP A 319 30.80 21.17 18.41
N LEU A 320 31.68 20.32 18.88
CA LEU A 320 31.77 18.92 18.43
C LEU A 320 31.90 17.98 19.63
N TYR A 321 31.10 16.93 19.65
CA TYR A 321 31.27 15.80 20.54
C TYR A 321 31.55 14.52 19.76
N VAL A 322 32.55 13.78 20.22
CA VAL A 322 32.87 12.44 19.71
C VAL A 322 32.97 11.49 20.91
N GLY A 323 32.10 10.48 20.97
CA GLY A 323 32.08 9.57 22.12
C GLY A 323 30.89 8.61 22.11
N GLU A 324 30.68 8.03 23.29
CA GLU A 324 29.62 7.05 23.52
C GLU A 324 28.29 7.73 23.83
N PHE A 325 27.21 7.17 23.30
CA PHE A 325 25.82 7.54 23.60
C PHE A 325 25.06 6.33 24.14
N SER A 326 24.17 6.56 25.08
CA SER A 326 23.20 5.58 25.55
C SER A 326 21.84 6.25 25.71
N ASN A 327 20.80 5.68 25.07
CA ASN A 327 19.45 6.21 25.10
C ASN A 327 19.34 7.70 24.75
N GLY A 328 20.19 8.16 23.82
CA GLY A 328 20.21 9.54 23.35
C GLY A 328 21.14 10.47 24.10
N GLU A 329 21.66 10.10 25.29
CA GLU A 329 22.51 10.91 26.15
C GLU A 329 24.00 10.51 26.00
N LYS A 330 24.91 11.53 26.13
CA LYS A 330 26.35 11.28 26.24
C LYS A 330 26.68 10.56 27.53
N THR A 331 27.46 9.48 27.44
CA THR A 331 27.84 8.65 28.58
C THR A 331 29.31 8.22 28.46
N ILE A 332 29.91 7.83 29.60
CA ILE A 332 31.28 7.29 29.62
C ILE A 332 32.26 8.31 29.00
N ASP A 333 33.36 7.86 28.42
CA ASP A 333 34.42 8.69 27.87
C ASP A 333 34.05 9.31 26.52
N GLY A 334 34.35 10.60 26.39
CA GLY A 334 34.16 11.32 25.15
C GLY A 334 35.07 12.53 25.04
N ILE A 335 35.15 13.06 23.83
CA ILE A 335 35.89 14.29 23.48
C ILE A 335 34.87 15.34 23.11
N TYR A 336 34.85 16.45 23.83
CA TYR A 336 34.06 17.64 23.49
C TYR A 336 35.01 18.75 23.08
N THR A 337 34.87 19.24 21.87
CA THR A 337 35.62 20.37 21.33
C THR A 337 34.66 21.54 21.19
N TYR A 338 34.94 22.64 21.85
CA TYR A 338 34.18 23.87 21.80
C TYR A 338 34.53 24.68 20.55
N ALA A 339 33.61 25.45 20.04
CA ALA A 339 33.83 26.32 18.89
C ALA A 339 34.92 27.37 19.13
N ASN A 340 35.18 27.74 20.39
CA ASN A 340 36.28 28.64 20.78
C ASN A 340 37.67 27.98 20.81
N GLY A 341 37.74 26.67 20.55
CA GLY A 341 38.97 25.87 20.52
C GLY A 341 39.32 25.18 21.85
N ASP A 342 38.58 25.40 22.93
CA ASP A 342 38.72 24.59 24.14
C ASP A 342 38.39 23.14 23.89
N THR A 343 38.95 22.24 24.69
CA THR A 343 38.64 20.80 24.61
C THR A 343 38.39 20.19 26.00
N TYR A 344 37.49 19.24 26.05
CA TYR A 344 37.32 18.36 27.20
C TYR A 344 37.45 16.91 26.76
N VAL A 345 38.26 16.16 27.47
CA VAL A 345 38.41 14.70 27.30
C VAL A 345 38.15 14.05 28.64
N GLY A 346 37.13 13.22 28.74
CA GLY A 346 36.78 12.58 30.01
C GLY A 346 35.35 12.03 30.04
N GLU A 347 34.94 11.71 31.26
CA GLU A 347 33.67 11.05 31.54
C GLU A 347 32.48 12.01 31.42
N PHE A 348 31.35 11.47 30.93
CA PHE A 348 30.05 12.13 30.89
C PHE A 348 29.01 11.32 31.64
N GLU A 349 28.09 11.97 32.28
CA GLU A 349 26.89 11.40 32.86
C GLU A 349 25.70 12.29 32.51
N ARG A 350 24.68 11.74 31.81
CA ARG A 350 23.46 12.47 31.39
C ARG A 350 23.78 13.81 30.72
N ASP A 351 24.63 13.76 29.68
CA ASP A 351 25.08 14.92 28.92
C ASP A 351 26.02 15.88 29.64
N LEU A 352 26.29 15.72 30.94
CA LEU A 352 27.13 16.58 31.76
C LEU A 352 28.52 15.97 31.94
N LYS A 353 29.57 16.83 31.97
CA LYS A 353 30.92 16.40 32.35
C LYS A 353 30.89 15.95 33.80
N ALA A 354 31.39 14.74 34.06
CA ALA A 354 31.42 14.06 35.35
C ALA A 354 32.70 13.27 35.53
N GLY A 355 32.91 12.66 36.71
CA GLY A 355 34.06 11.79 36.96
C GLY A 355 35.41 12.40 36.67
N LYS A 356 36.32 11.65 36.09
CA LYS A 356 37.67 12.12 35.70
C LYS A 356 37.70 12.72 34.32
N GLY A 357 38.45 13.84 34.19
CA GLY A 357 38.61 14.45 32.88
C GLY A 357 39.75 15.47 32.80
N THR A 358 40.07 15.83 31.56
CA THR A 358 41.02 16.87 31.22
C THR A 358 40.31 17.97 30.43
N TYR A 359 40.32 19.19 30.92
CA TYR A 359 39.87 20.40 30.20
C TYR A 359 41.08 21.21 29.78
N THR A 360 41.23 21.43 28.49
CA THR A 360 42.30 22.21 27.91
C THR A 360 41.72 23.46 27.28
N TYR A 361 42.15 24.63 27.73
CA TYR A 361 41.77 25.92 27.21
C TYR A 361 42.61 26.25 25.97
N LEU A 362 42.07 27.07 25.05
CA LEU A 362 42.79 27.53 23.87
C LEU A 362 44.10 28.27 24.22
N ASN A 363 44.14 28.99 25.36
CA ASN A 363 45.36 29.67 25.84
C ASN A 363 46.43 28.73 26.44
N GLY A 364 46.27 27.41 26.27
CA GLY A 364 47.20 26.39 26.76
C GLY A 364 47.03 26.04 28.25
N SER A 365 46.12 26.67 29.01
CA SER A 365 45.82 26.26 30.37
C SER A 365 45.13 24.87 30.37
N GLN A 366 45.40 24.07 31.40
CA GLN A 366 44.84 22.71 31.49
C GLN A 366 44.42 22.38 32.90
N TYR A 367 43.20 21.90 33.06
CA TYR A 367 42.71 21.24 34.26
C TYR A 367 42.67 19.74 34.08
N VAL A 368 43.22 19.00 35.01
CA VAL A 368 43.12 17.49 35.08
C VAL A 368 42.60 17.13 36.43
N GLY A 369 41.44 16.47 36.54
CA GLY A 369 40.86 16.15 37.82
C GLY A 369 39.39 15.74 37.77
N ASP A 370 38.75 15.90 38.92
CA ASP A 370 37.36 15.52 39.11
C ASP A 370 36.39 16.58 38.58
N PHE A 371 35.32 16.13 37.94
CA PHE A 371 34.20 16.92 37.42
C PHE A 371 32.89 16.46 38.07
N GLN A 372 32.02 17.43 38.38
CA GLN A 372 30.63 17.20 38.73
C GLN A 372 29.74 18.28 38.09
N ASN A 373 28.71 17.85 37.35
CA ASN A 373 27.74 18.75 36.72
C ASN A 373 28.41 19.87 35.89
N ASN A 374 29.35 19.52 35.01
CA ASN A 374 30.11 20.41 34.13
C ASN A 374 31.16 21.28 34.85
N ARG A 375 31.41 21.13 36.16
CA ARG A 375 32.33 21.99 36.92
C ARG A 375 33.49 21.16 37.50
N PHE A 376 34.64 21.82 37.68
CA PHE A 376 35.71 21.22 38.46
C PHE A 376 35.23 21.08 39.92
N ASP A 377 35.15 19.90 40.43
CA ASP A 377 34.68 19.59 41.79
C ASP A 377 35.30 18.28 42.27
N GLY A 378 36.03 18.32 43.37
CA GLY A 378 36.85 17.23 43.86
C GLY A 378 38.35 17.53 43.79
N GLN A 379 39.17 16.55 43.52
CA GLN A 379 40.63 16.69 43.43
C GLN A 379 41.07 16.99 42.00
N GLY A 380 41.97 17.95 41.84
CA GLY A 380 42.47 18.30 40.52
C GLY A 380 43.77 19.09 40.51
N ARG A 381 44.32 19.18 39.32
CA ARG A 381 45.50 20.00 39.00
C ARG A 381 45.15 20.98 37.88
N LEU A 382 45.36 22.27 38.12
CA LEU A 382 45.24 23.34 37.12
C LEU A 382 46.63 23.87 36.81
N THR A 383 47.04 23.83 35.57
CA THR A 383 48.28 24.43 35.05
C THR A 383 47.87 25.60 34.14
N TRP A 384 48.39 26.78 34.40
CA TRP A 384 48.11 27.95 33.56
C TRP A 384 49.06 27.97 32.34
N GLY A 385 48.47 28.09 31.16
CA GLY A 385 49.19 28.14 29.88
C GLY A 385 49.97 29.48 29.71
N LEU A 386 50.87 29.48 28.74
CA LEU A 386 51.80 30.60 28.49
C LEU A 386 51.06 31.89 28.08
N GLU A 387 49.88 31.82 27.55
CA GLU A 387 49.05 32.95 27.14
C GLU A 387 48.06 33.42 28.24
N SER A 388 48.17 32.86 29.44
CA SER A 388 47.32 33.25 30.57
C SER A 388 47.99 34.34 31.42
N ALA A 389 47.20 35.09 32.22
CA ALA A 389 47.71 36.05 33.16
C ALA A 389 48.55 35.45 34.30
N PHE A 390 48.49 34.16 34.51
CA PHE A 390 49.22 33.39 35.51
C PHE A 390 50.14 32.36 34.86
N ALA A 391 50.74 32.73 33.71
CA ALA A 391 51.54 31.84 32.90
C ALA A 391 52.59 31.07 33.71
N GLY A 392 52.53 29.76 33.65
CA GLY A 392 53.47 28.84 34.35
C GLY A 392 53.12 28.48 35.79
N ASP A 393 52.08 29.10 36.34
CA ASP A 393 51.56 28.72 37.66
C ASP A 393 50.91 27.36 37.63
N VAL A 394 50.94 26.67 38.80
CA VAL A 394 50.29 25.35 38.97
C VAL A 394 49.59 25.31 40.32
N TYR A 395 48.33 24.96 40.29
CA TYR A 395 47.57 24.57 41.49
C TYR A 395 47.26 23.09 41.48
N SER A 396 47.45 22.41 42.61
CA SER A 396 47.06 21.02 42.82
C SER A 396 46.36 20.89 44.18
N GLY A 397 45.11 20.44 44.19
CA GLY A 397 44.32 20.31 45.43
C GLY A 397 42.84 20.18 45.19
N ALA A 398 42.07 20.56 46.21
CA ALA A 398 40.62 20.47 46.16
C ALA A 398 40.01 21.61 45.36
N PHE A 399 38.98 21.30 44.56
CA PHE A 399 38.14 22.23 43.85
C PHE A 399 36.69 22.10 44.32
N ARG A 400 35.95 23.19 44.27
CA ARG A 400 34.51 23.21 44.48
C ARG A 400 33.88 24.27 43.57
N ALA A 401 32.85 23.79 42.84
CA ALA A 401 32.09 24.67 41.93
C ALA A 401 32.97 25.44 40.91
N GLY A 402 34.04 24.82 40.42
CA GLY A 402 34.97 25.38 39.41
C GLY A 402 36.13 26.20 39.99
N LYS A 403 36.27 26.38 41.30
CA LYS A 403 37.33 27.14 41.95
C LYS A 403 38.16 26.33 42.91
N PRO A 404 39.49 26.62 43.05
CA PRO A 404 40.30 26.08 44.15
C PRO A 404 39.62 26.37 45.49
N ASN A 405 39.33 25.30 46.25
CA ASN A 405 38.60 25.40 47.53
C ASN A 405 38.91 24.19 48.43
N GLY A 406 39.50 24.41 49.58
CA GLY A 406 39.99 23.37 50.47
C GLY A 406 41.52 23.32 50.49
N GLN A 407 42.09 22.19 50.88
CA GLN A 407 43.56 22.02 50.98
C GLN A 407 44.18 21.87 49.60
N GLY A 408 45.32 22.55 49.38
CA GLY A 408 46.05 22.47 48.12
C GLY A 408 47.45 23.01 48.15
N ARG A 409 48.14 22.86 47.03
CA ARG A 409 49.49 23.41 46.79
C ARG A 409 49.45 24.29 45.56
N TYR A 410 49.98 25.50 45.69
CA TYR A 410 50.16 26.46 44.60
C TYR A 410 51.66 26.64 44.34
N VAL A 411 52.10 26.51 43.12
CA VAL A 411 53.45 26.74 42.68
C VAL A 411 53.41 27.89 41.69
N PHE A 412 54.01 28.98 42.03
CA PHE A 412 54.15 30.15 41.18
C PHE A 412 55.23 29.94 40.12
N ALA A 413 55.12 30.61 39.00
CA ALA A 413 56.08 30.57 37.93
C ALA A 413 57.50 31.03 38.31
N ASN A 414 57.58 31.94 39.29
CA ASN A 414 58.85 32.40 39.85
C ASN A 414 59.52 31.40 40.81
N GLY A 415 58.89 30.25 41.07
CA GLY A 415 59.37 29.21 41.96
C GLY A 415 58.87 29.29 43.38
N ASP A 416 58.14 30.31 43.77
CA ASP A 416 57.49 30.39 45.10
C ASP A 416 56.43 29.30 45.24
N ARG A 417 56.12 28.90 46.46
CA ARG A 417 55.19 27.77 46.74
C ARG A 417 54.31 28.13 47.91
N TYR A 418 52.99 27.90 47.77
CA TYR A 418 52.04 27.93 48.86
C TYR A 418 51.51 26.52 49.14
N ALA A 419 51.37 26.17 50.40
CA ALA A 419 50.71 24.95 50.85
C ALA A 419 49.77 25.28 52.03
N GLY A 420 48.46 25.08 51.82
CA GLY A 420 47.46 25.45 52.82
C GLY A 420 46.05 25.41 52.29
N ALA A 421 45.12 25.97 53.04
CA ALA A 421 43.73 26.09 52.63
C ALA A 421 43.51 27.21 51.59
N LEU A 422 42.63 27.00 50.63
CA LEU A 422 42.09 28.01 49.74
C LEU A 422 40.57 28.10 49.90
N LYS A 423 40.02 29.25 49.66
CA LYS A 423 38.59 29.53 49.56
C LYS A 423 38.30 30.40 48.35
N ASP A 424 37.47 29.88 47.45
CA ASP A 424 37.06 30.55 46.20
C ASP A 424 38.25 31.06 45.36
N GLY A 425 39.40 30.38 45.40
CA GLY A 425 40.63 30.71 44.69
C GLY A 425 41.63 31.58 45.46
N PHE A 426 41.30 32.06 46.68
CA PHE A 426 42.18 32.85 47.53
C PHE A 426 42.79 32.02 48.64
N PHE A 427 44.05 32.34 49.04
CA PHE A 427 44.63 31.72 50.21
C PHE A 427 43.85 32.11 51.44
N GLU A 428 43.48 31.15 52.25
CA GLU A 428 42.61 31.32 53.43
C GLU A 428 43.02 30.39 54.58
N GLY A 429 42.90 30.84 55.84
CA GLY A 429 43.25 30.01 56.99
C GLY A 429 44.73 29.82 57.17
N GLN A 430 45.13 28.72 57.79
CA GLN A 430 46.56 28.37 58.06
C GLN A 430 47.22 27.86 56.79
N GLY A 431 48.46 28.34 56.53
CA GLY A 431 49.23 27.95 55.37
C GLY A 431 50.70 28.25 55.48
N THR A 432 51.50 27.70 54.57
CA THR A 432 52.94 27.91 54.43
C THR A 432 53.21 28.51 53.05
N LEU A 433 53.82 29.69 53.02
CA LEU A 433 54.37 30.31 51.78
C LEU A 433 55.89 30.28 51.85
N SER A 434 56.51 29.67 50.85
CA SER A 434 58.00 29.56 50.73
C SER A 434 58.44 30.26 49.45
N SER A 435 59.38 31.19 49.54
CA SER A 435 59.98 31.84 48.38
C SER A 435 60.97 30.90 47.70
N ALA A 436 61.26 31.19 46.42
CA ALA A 436 62.27 30.44 45.65
C ALA A 436 63.69 30.63 46.24
N GLN A 437 63.93 31.69 47.04
CA GLN A 437 65.18 32.00 47.71
C GLN A 437 65.33 31.31 49.08
N GLY A 438 64.22 30.60 49.55
CA GLY A 438 64.25 29.84 50.80
C GLY A 438 63.61 30.50 52.00
N GLU A 439 63.08 31.71 51.87
CA GLU A 439 62.28 32.35 52.93
C GLU A 439 60.96 31.66 53.08
N THR A 440 60.52 31.50 54.37
CA THR A 440 59.25 30.82 54.67
C THR A 440 58.41 31.60 55.63
N TYR A 441 57.13 31.79 55.33
CA TYR A 441 56.07 32.29 56.18
C TYR A 441 55.14 31.13 56.54
N ILE A 442 54.91 30.94 57.83
CA ILE A 442 53.92 29.98 58.35
C ILE A 442 52.94 30.76 59.20
N GLY A 443 51.68 30.80 58.83
CA GLY A 443 50.70 31.63 59.56
C GLY A 443 49.34 31.67 58.90
N GLY A 444 48.51 32.62 59.36
CA GLY A 444 47.17 32.82 58.83
C GLY A 444 47.17 33.66 57.54
N PHE A 445 46.28 33.29 56.62
CA PHE A 445 46.00 33.99 55.38
C PHE A 445 44.51 34.36 55.37
N LYS A 446 44.18 35.56 54.84
CA LYS A 446 42.81 35.99 54.65
C LYS A 446 42.70 36.68 53.26
N THR A 447 41.85 36.14 52.40
CA THR A 447 41.62 36.67 51.05
C THR A 447 42.93 36.88 50.23
N GLY A 448 43.90 35.94 50.39
CA GLY A 448 45.17 35.98 49.69
C GLY A 448 46.25 36.86 50.35
N VAL A 449 45.95 37.56 51.41
CA VAL A 449 46.87 38.42 52.17
C VAL A 449 47.38 37.69 53.41
N ARG A 450 48.70 37.83 53.70
CA ARG A 450 49.38 37.26 54.86
C ARG A 450 48.91 37.87 56.20
#